data_3ccb744fd509060a30c6a771c3c4ef0f
#
_entry.id   3ccb744fd509060a30c6a771c3c4ef0f
#
_cell.length_a   1.000
_cell.length_b   1.000
_cell.length_c   1.000
_cell.angle_alpha   90.00
_cell.angle_beta   90.00
_cell.angle_gamma   90.00
#
_symmetry.space_group_name_H-M   'P 1'
#
loop_
_entity.id
_entity.type
_entity.pdbx_description
1 polymer ?
#
loop_
_entity_poly.entity_id
_entity_poly.type
_entity_poly.pdbx_seq_one_letter_code
_entity_poly.pdbx_strand_id
1 'polypeptide(L)'
;KDRDIAMVFRNYALYPHMSVYDNMAFSLKLRKLPKDEIDKKVKEAAKTLEIDELLERKPKALSGGQRQRVAMGRAIVRSPQAFLMDEPLSNLDAKLRVQMRAELGQLHSQLETTTLYVTHDQVEAMTMGDRVAVIRKGVLQQIDTPREIYLYPKNIFVAGFIGSPSMNFVYASVAKSGKNTKIKFGDDEINVTDAPEALADFEGK
;
A
#
# COMPACT_ATOMS: atom_id res chain seq x y z
N LYS A 1 -23.00 -8.95 3.09
CA LYS A 1 -23.37 -8.31 1.82
C LYS A 1 -23.89 -6.89 2.03
N ASP A 2 -24.27 -6.58 3.26
CA ASP A 2 -24.90 -5.30 3.63
C ASP A 2 -23.88 -4.22 4.05
N ARG A 3 -22.57 -4.54 3.99
CA ARG A 3 -21.49 -3.57 4.21
C ARG A 3 -21.27 -2.76 2.94
N ASP A 4 -21.19 -1.45 3.07
CA ASP A 4 -20.87 -0.55 1.94
C ASP A 4 -19.36 -0.43 1.74
N ILE A 5 -18.75 -1.55 1.36
CA ILE A 5 -17.33 -1.67 1.05
C ILE A 5 -17.14 -2.13 -0.41
N ALA A 6 -16.08 -1.70 -1.04
CA ALA A 6 -15.66 -2.17 -2.35
C ALA A 6 -14.28 -2.83 -2.26
N MET A 7 -14.07 -3.91 -3.02
CA MET A 7 -12.81 -4.64 -3.03
C MET A 7 -12.23 -4.67 -4.44
N VAL A 8 -10.94 -4.35 -4.52
CA VAL A 8 -10.12 -4.50 -5.73
C VAL A 8 -9.16 -5.66 -5.49
N PHE A 9 -9.28 -6.69 -6.32
CA PHE A 9 -8.49 -7.91 -6.21
C PHE A 9 -7.21 -7.84 -7.05
N ARG A 10 -6.19 -8.55 -6.65
CA ARG A 10 -4.91 -8.73 -7.35
C ARG A 10 -5.09 -9.15 -8.83
N ASN A 11 -6.05 -10.03 -9.12
CA ASN A 11 -6.33 -10.52 -10.48
C ASN A 11 -7.37 -9.68 -11.23
N TYR A 12 -7.69 -8.47 -10.72
CA TYR A 12 -8.70 -7.54 -11.24
C TYR A 12 -10.15 -8.07 -11.20
N ALA A 13 -10.36 -9.37 -11.20
CA ALA A 13 -11.67 -10.06 -11.18
C ALA A 13 -12.68 -9.48 -12.19
N LEU A 14 -12.22 -9.11 -13.41
CA LEU A 14 -13.08 -8.60 -14.48
C LEU A 14 -13.88 -9.73 -15.12
N TYR A 15 -15.11 -9.45 -15.49
CA TYR A 15 -15.96 -10.35 -16.27
C TYR A 15 -15.52 -10.33 -17.74
N PRO A 16 -14.92 -11.41 -18.27
CA PRO A 16 -14.25 -11.38 -19.59
C PRO A 16 -15.22 -11.25 -20.77
N HIS A 17 -16.48 -11.63 -20.59
CA HIS A 17 -17.52 -11.57 -21.60
C HIS A 17 -18.22 -10.20 -21.68
N MET A 18 -18.07 -9.37 -20.64
CA MET A 18 -18.66 -8.02 -20.53
C MET A 18 -17.73 -6.96 -21.11
N SER A 19 -18.29 -5.88 -21.65
CA SER A 19 -17.55 -4.65 -21.97
C SER A 19 -16.97 -3.98 -20.71
N VAL A 20 -16.10 -2.98 -20.87
CA VAL A 20 -15.64 -2.13 -19.77
C VAL A 20 -16.84 -1.45 -19.09
N TYR A 21 -17.73 -0.85 -19.90
CA TYR A 21 -18.96 -0.25 -19.40
C TYR A 21 -19.78 -1.24 -18.55
N ASP A 22 -20.05 -2.43 -19.08
CA ASP A 22 -20.86 -3.43 -18.37
C ASP A 22 -20.16 -3.94 -17.10
N ASN A 23 -18.84 -4.08 -17.10
CA ASN A 23 -18.07 -4.41 -15.91
C ASN A 23 -18.27 -3.35 -14.81
N MET A 24 -18.18 -2.07 -15.15
CA MET A 24 -18.39 -0.97 -14.20
C MET A 24 -19.85 -0.87 -13.75
N ALA A 25 -20.79 -0.97 -14.69
CA ALA A 25 -22.21 -0.85 -14.41
C ALA A 25 -22.81 -2.02 -13.62
N PHE A 26 -22.15 -3.18 -13.58
CA PHE A 26 -22.70 -4.43 -13.07
C PHE A 26 -23.32 -4.33 -11.68
N SER A 27 -22.57 -3.76 -10.74
CA SER A 27 -23.04 -3.61 -9.36
C SER A 27 -24.23 -2.64 -9.22
N LEU A 28 -24.27 -1.61 -10.04
CA LEU A 28 -25.36 -0.62 -10.06
C LEU A 28 -26.64 -1.23 -10.65
N LYS A 29 -26.50 -2.05 -11.73
CA LYS A 29 -27.60 -2.83 -12.32
C LYS A 29 -28.22 -3.79 -11.30
N LEU A 30 -27.38 -4.49 -10.50
CA LEU A 30 -27.86 -5.37 -9.42
C LEU A 30 -28.61 -4.62 -8.32
N ARG A 31 -28.23 -3.37 -8.04
CA ARG A 31 -28.95 -2.47 -7.11
C ARG A 31 -30.20 -1.87 -7.74
N LYS A 32 -30.51 -2.18 -9.00
CA LYS A 32 -31.66 -1.70 -9.77
C LYS A 32 -31.74 -0.17 -9.87
N LEU A 33 -30.58 0.51 -9.98
CA LEU A 33 -30.58 1.96 -10.21
C LEU A 33 -31.16 2.28 -11.59
N PRO A 34 -31.73 3.50 -11.78
CA PRO A 34 -32.17 3.98 -13.08
C PRO A 34 -31.02 4.01 -14.10
N LYS A 35 -31.35 3.71 -15.37
CA LYS A 35 -30.35 3.60 -16.46
C LYS A 35 -29.53 4.89 -16.61
N ASP A 36 -30.18 6.04 -16.53
CA ASP A 36 -29.53 7.35 -16.68
C ASP A 36 -28.54 7.63 -15.54
N GLU A 37 -28.86 7.22 -14.30
CA GLU A 37 -27.96 7.32 -13.17
C GLU A 37 -26.74 6.39 -13.31
N ILE A 38 -26.98 5.17 -13.79
CA ILE A 38 -25.88 4.23 -14.08
C ILE A 38 -24.94 4.82 -15.13
N ASP A 39 -25.48 5.33 -16.24
CA ASP A 39 -24.70 5.88 -17.34
C ASP A 39 -23.87 7.10 -16.86
N LYS A 40 -24.47 7.98 -16.08
CA LYS A 40 -23.79 9.12 -15.47
C LYS A 40 -22.61 8.67 -14.59
N LYS A 41 -22.84 7.79 -13.61
CA LYS A 41 -21.81 7.32 -12.67
C LYS A 41 -20.67 6.59 -13.40
N VAL A 42 -20.99 5.77 -14.40
CA VAL A 42 -19.98 5.04 -15.17
C VAL A 42 -19.12 6.00 -15.98
N LYS A 43 -19.71 6.99 -16.65
CA LYS A 43 -18.97 7.97 -17.46
C LYS A 43 -18.10 8.89 -16.58
N GLU A 44 -18.60 9.33 -15.44
CA GLU A 44 -17.84 10.13 -14.48
C GLU A 44 -16.62 9.34 -13.97
N ALA A 45 -16.79 8.10 -13.54
CA ALA A 45 -15.70 7.27 -13.08
C ALA A 45 -14.72 6.91 -14.22
N ALA A 46 -15.21 6.66 -15.44
CA ALA A 46 -14.37 6.39 -16.59
C ALA A 46 -13.50 7.59 -16.96
N LYS A 47 -14.04 8.80 -16.88
CA LYS A 47 -13.30 10.05 -17.11
C LYS A 47 -12.22 10.27 -16.06
N THR A 48 -12.54 10.08 -14.76
CA THR A 48 -11.58 10.19 -13.65
C THR A 48 -10.41 9.21 -13.82
N LEU A 49 -10.67 8.04 -14.41
CA LEU A 49 -9.68 6.98 -14.62
C LEU A 49 -9.03 7.01 -16.02
N GLU A 50 -9.39 8.00 -16.86
CA GLU A 50 -8.90 8.13 -18.25
C GLU A 50 -9.10 6.84 -19.08
N ILE A 51 -10.29 6.25 -19.00
CA ILE A 51 -10.70 5.03 -19.72
C ILE A 51 -12.01 5.19 -20.50
N ASP A 52 -12.49 6.41 -20.66
CA ASP A 52 -13.72 6.74 -21.36
C ASP A 52 -13.74 6.22 -22.81
N GLU A 53 -12.62 6.28 -23.52
CA GLU A 53 -12.49 5.74 -24.88
C GLU A 53 -12.49 4.20 -24.92
N LEU A 54 -12.41 3.53 -23.78
CA LEU A 54 -12.31 2.08 -23.68
C LEU A 54 -13.64 1.40 -23.30
N LEU A 55 -14.71 2.16 -23.05
CA LEU A 55 -15.97 1.65 -22.48
C LEU A 55 -16.58 0.49 -23.27
N GLU A 56 -16.45 0.49 -24.59
CA GLU A 56 -16.99 -0.57 -25.46
C GLU A 56 -16.04 -1.78 -25.61
N ARG A 57 -14.80 -1.67 -25.15
CA ARG A 57 -13.83 -2.78 -25.26
C ARG A 57 -14.10 -3.86 -24.22
N LYS A 58 -13.65 -5.08 -24.54
CA LYS A 58 -13.64 -6.20 -23.59
C LYS A 58 -12.28 -6.33 -22.91
N PRO A 59 -12.20 -6.93 -21.71
CA PRO A 59 -10.96 -7.08 -20.95
C PRO A 59 -9.77 -7.68 -21.73
N LYS A 60 -10.04 -8.57 -22.67
CA LYS A 60 -9.02 -9.19 -23.54
C LYS A 60 -8.26 -8.16 -24.40
N ALA A 61 -8.91 -7.06 -24.78
CA ALA A 61 -8.36 -5.99 -25.62
C ALA A 61 -7.68 -4.87 -24.82
N LEU A 62 -7.42 -5.08 -23.52
CA LEU A 62 -6.85 -4.08 -22.62
C LEU A 62 -5.44 -4.45 -22.18
N SER A 63 -4.59 -3.43 -21.95
CA SER A 63 -3.30 -3.59 -21.26
C SER A 63 -3.49 -3.93 -19.77
N GLY A 64 -2.41 -4.30 -19.07
CA GLY A 64 -2.44 -4.57 -17.63
C GLY A 64 -2.96 -3.37 -16.82
N GLY A 65 -2.41 -2.18 -17.05
CA GLY A 65 -2.84 -0.95 -16.39
C GLY A 65 -4.28 -0.56 -16.72
N GLN A 66 -4.72 -0.73 -17.97
CA GLN A 66 -6.11 -0.50 -18.36
C GLN A 66 -7.08 -1.45 -17.63
N ARG A 67 -6.75 -2.75 -17.52
CA ARG A 67 -7.55 -3.69 -16.73
C ARG A 67 -7.64 -3.29 -15.27
N GLN A 68 -6.54 -2.81 -14.70
CA GLN A 68 -6.53 -2.33 -13.33
C GLN A 68 -7.43 -1.10 -13.15
N ARG A 69 -7.32 -0.08 -14.02
CA ARG A 69 -8.21 1.10 -13.99
C ARG A 69 -9.69 0.68 -14.08
N VAL A 70 -10.03 -0.30 -14.91
CA VAL A 70 -11.40 -0.83 -14.98
C VAL A 70 -11.82 -1.50 -13.66
N ALA A 71 -10.93 -2.27 -13.02
CA ALA A 71 -11.23 -2.87 -11.71
C ALA A 71 -11.48 -1.81 -10.62
N MET A 72 -10.72 -0.72 -10.67
CA MET A 72 -10.94 0.44 -9.81
C MET A 72 -12.26 1.14 -10.12
N GLY A 73 -12.58 1.33 -11.40
CA GLY A 73 -13.87 1.91 -11.83
C GLY A 73 -15.06 1.14 -11.29
N ARG A 74 -14.99 -0.19 -11.30
CA ARG A 74 -16.02 -1.06 -10.67
C ARG A 74 -16.21 -0.80 -9.18
N ALA A 75 -15.14 -0.43 -8.49
CA ALA A 75 -15.20 -0.10 -7.07
C ALA A 75 -15.74 1.33 -6.83
N ILE A 76 -15.25 2.29 -7.60
CA ILE A 76 -15.55 3.73 -7.46
C ILE A 76 -17.03 4.04 -7.75
N VAL A 77 -17.60 3.46 -8.81
CA VAL A 77 -19.01 3.71 -9.19
C VAL A 77 -20.02 3.41 -8.07
N ARG A 78 -19.60 2.60 -7.09
CA ARG A 78 -20.42 2.24 -5.93
C ARG A 78 -20.43 3.32 -4.86
N SER A 79 -19.50 4.27 -4.91
CA SER A 79 -19.25 5.29 -3.87
C SER A 79 -19.24 4.66 -2.46
N PRO A 80 -18.32 3.69 -2.20
CA PRO A 80 -18.30 2.93 -0.95
C PRO A 80 -17.78 3.77 0.21
N GLN A 81 -18.08 3.38 1.45
CA GLN A 81 -17.52 4.01 2.65
C GLN A 81 -16.07 3.57 2.93
N ALA A 82 -15.64 2.44 2.36
CA ALA A 82 -14.26 2.00 2.45
C ALA A 82 -13.85 1.16 1.23
N PHE A 83 -12.59 1.31 0.82
CA PHE A 83 -11.94 0.47 -0.17
C PHE A 83 -11.06 -0.59 0.50
N LEU A 84 -11.11 -1.81 -0.01
CA LEU A 84 -10.18 -2.89 0.31
C LEU A 84 -9.38 -3.19 -0.96
N MET A 85 -8.07 -3.00 -0.92
CA MET A 85 -7.18 -3.23 -2.05
C MET A 85 -6.20 -4.35 -1.70
N ASP A 86 -6.31 -5.47 -2.40
CA ASP A 86 -5.48 -6.65 -2.19
C ASP A 86 -4.42 -6.75 -3.29
N GLU A 87 -3.21 -6.27 -3.00
CA GLU A 87 -2.05 -6.22 -3.90
C GLU A 87 -2.38 -5.73 -5.33
N PRO A 88 -3.05 -4.59 -5.50
CA PRO A 88 -3.60 -4.21 -6.81
C PRO A 88 -2.54 -3.97 -7.89
N LEU A 89 -1.28 -3.65 -7.54
CA LEU A 89 -0.20 -3.36 -8.48
C LEU A 89 0.74 -4.54 -8.76
N SER A 90 0.56 -5.68 -8.07
CA SER A 90 1.52 -6.80 -8.10
C SER A 90 1.70 -7.43 -9.49
N ASN A 91 0.69 -7.39 -10.36
CA ASN A 91 0.71 -7.99 -11.70
C ASN A 91 1.19 -7.03 -12.80
N LEU A 92 1.73 -5.87 -12.44
CA LEU A 92 2.25 -4.89 -13.39
C LEU A 92 3.79 -4.97 -13.47
N ASP A 93 4.31 -4.67 -14.65
CA ASP A 93 5.76 -4.46 -14.82
C ASP A 93 6.25 -3.23 -14.03
N ALA A 94 7.56 -3.14 -13.80
CA ALA A 94 8.15 -2.13 -12.93
C ALA A 94 7.83 -0.70 -13.35
N LYS A 95 7.89 -0.40 -14.66
CA LYS A 95 7.64 0.95 -15.19
C LYS A 95 6.18 1.36 -14.98
N LEU A 96 5.27 0.47 -15.35
CA LEU A 96 3.84 0.71 -15.21
C LEU A 96 3.42 0.78 -13.74
N ARG A 97 4.06 0.00 -12.85
CA ARG A 97 3.80 0.05 -11.40
C ARG A 97 4.13 1.41 -10.81
N VAL A 98 5.26 2.03 -11.21
CA VAL A 98 5.62 3.39 -10.75
C VAL A 98 4.58 4.40 -11.18
N GLN A 99 4.15 4.36 -12.44
CA GLN A 99 3.11 5.25 -12.96
C GLN A 99 1.79 5.05 -12.21
N MET A 100 1.32 3.81 -12.12
CA MET A 100 0.04 3.47 -11.47
C MET A 100 0.03 3.80 -9.98
N ARG A 101 1.17 3.75 -9.29
CA ARG A 101 1.29 4.18 -7.89
C ARG A 101 0.99 5.67 -7.74
N ALA A 102 1.57 6.52 -8.61
CA ALA A 102 1.30 7.95 -8.59
C ALA A 102 -0.19 8.26 -8.86
N GLU A 103 -0.77 7.60 -9.86
CA GLU A 103 -2.19 7.74 -10.20
C GLU A 103 -3.11 7.29 -9.05
N LEU A 104 -2.79 6.17 -8.41
CA LEU A 104 -3.53 5.68 -7.24
C LEU A 104 -3.46 6.63 -6.06
N GLY A 105 -2.30 7.22 -5.78
CA GLY A 105 -2.14 8.22 -4.72
C GLY A 105 -3.00 9.47 -4.98
N GLN A 106 -3.02 9.98 -6.21
CA GLN A 106 -3.87 11.08 -6.59
C GLN A 106 -5.37 10.74 -6.46
N LEU A 107 -5.75 9.56 -6.94
CA LEU A 107 -7.13 9.11 -6.86
C LEU A 107 -7.59 8.93 -5.41
N HIS A 108 -6.75 8.36 -4.55
CA HIS A 108 -7.05 8.23 -3.11
C HIS A 108 -7.30 9.60 -2.47
N SER A 109 -6.45 10.60 -2.77
CA SER A 109 -6.64 11.97 -2.27
C SER A 109 -7.93 12.63 -2.77
N GLN A 110 -8.37 12.32 -4.00
CA GLN A 110 -9.60 12.87 -4.58
C GLN A 110 -10.88 12.23 -4.01
N LEU A 111 -10.80 10.93 -3.68
CA LEU A 111 -11.97 10.17 -3.22
C LEU A 111 -12.27 10.37 -1.73
N GLU A 112 -11.31 10.86 -0.93
CA GLU A 112 -11.43 11.09 0.52
C GLU A 112 -12.04 9.90 1.29
N THR A 113 -11.83 8.67 0.78
CA THR A 113 -12.46 7.46 1.30
C THR A 113 -11.41 6.61 2.01
N THR A 114 -11.75 6.09 3.20
CA THR A 114 -10.87 5.18 3.93
C THR A 114 -10.47 3.99 3.05
N THR A 115 -9.17 3.75 2.93
CA THR A 115 -8.62 2.68 2.12
C THR A 115 -7.75 1.76 2.96
N LEU A 116 -8.06 0.47 2.99
CA LEU A 116 -7.17 -0.58 3.49
C LEU A 116 -6.43 -1.18 2.31
N TYR A 117 -5.12 -0.96 2.26
CA TYR A 117 -4.24 -1.39 1.16
C TYR A 117 -3.29 -2.48 1.64
N VAL A 118 -3.36 -3.67 1.03
CA VAL A 118 -2.43 -4.77 1.29
C VAL A 118 -1.37 -4.79 0.20
N THR A 119 -0.11 -4.81 0.58
CA THR A 119 1.03 -4.91 -0.33
C THR A 119 2.21 -5.62 0.32
N HIS A 120 3.07 -6.21 -0.49
CA HIS A 120 4.40 -6.67 -0.08
C HIS A 120 5.51 -5.73 -0.57
N ASP A 121 5.16 -4.68 -1.31
CA ASP A 121 6.10 -3.66 -1.78
C ASP A 121 6.22 -2.54 -0.74
N GLN A 122 7.41 -2.40 -0.14
CA GLN A 122 7.67 -1.39 0.88
C GLN A 122 7.50 0.04 0.33
N VAL A 123 7.86 0.26 -0.95
CA VAL A 123 7.76 1.60 -1.54
C VAL A 123 6.30 2.01 -1.66
N GLU A 124 5.41 1.08 -2.02
CA GLU A 124 3.96 1.33 -2.01
C GLU A 124 3.48 1.70 -0.61
N ALA A 125 3.79 0.88 0.40
CA ALA A 125 3.38 1.12 1.78
C ALA A 125 3.87 2.45 2.32
N MET A 126 5.15 2.77 2.10
CA MET A 126 5.81 3.96 2.65
C MET A 126 5.46 5.27 1.92
N THR A 127 4.98 5.19 0.66
CA THR A 127 4.67 6.39 -0.14
C THR A 127 3.17 6.69 -0.24
N MET A 128 2.31 5.70 -0.03
CA MET A 128 0.87 5.85 -0.21
C MET A 128 0.09 5.80 1.10
N GLY A 129 0.62 5.14 2.14
CA GLY A 129 -0.08 4.95 3.39
C GLY A 129 0.06 6.12 4.35
N ASP A 130 -1.03 6.59 4.96
CA ASP A 130 -1.00 7.49 6.12
C ASP A 130 -0.50 6.75 7.35
N ARG A 131 -0.84 5.48 7.46
CA ARG A 131 -0.36 4.55 8.49
C ARG A 131 -0.01 3.21 7.85
N VAL A 132 1.07 2.61 8.34
CA VAL A 132 1.54 1.30 7.89
C VAL A 132 1.51 0.31 9.04
N ALA A 133 0.95 -0.87 8.80
CA ALA A 133 0.98 -1.99 9.74
C ALA A 133 1.97 -3.05 9.24
N VAL A 134 3.05 -3.26 9.98
CA VAL A 134 4.04 -4.32 9.68
C VAL A 134 3.61 -5.60 10.38
N ILE A 135 3.36 -6.64 9.60
CA ILE A 135 2.88 -7.94 10.08
C ILE A 135 3.92 -9.02 9.78
N ARG A 136 4.21 -9.88 10.77
CA ARG A 136 5.08 -11.05 10.63
C ARG A 136 4.37 -12.29 11.13
N LYS A 137 4.21 -13.29 10.27
CA LYS A 137 3.53 -14.57 10.61
C LYS A 137 2.18 -14.36 11.32
N GLY A 138 1.37 -13.42 10.82
CA GLY A 138 0.05 -13.12 11.39
C GLY A 138 0.06 -12.26 12.66
N VAL A 139 1.24 -11.86 13.16
CA VAL A 139 1.38 -11.03 14.35
C VAL A 139 1.78 -9.61 13.96
N LEU A 140 1.02 -8.63 14.47
CA LEU A 140 1.33 -7.21 14.29
C LEU A 140 2.62 -6.87 15.02
N GLN A 141 3.61 -6.35 14.28
CA GLN A 141 4.91 -5.94 14.83
C GLN A 141 4.92 -4.46 15.22
N GLN A 142 4.41 -3.62 14.33
CA GLN A 142 4.28 -2.17 14.54
C GLN A 142 3.19 -1.61 13.64
N ILE A 143 2.51 -0.58 14.09
CA ILE A 143 1.61 0.23 13.28
C ILE A 143 1.85 1.70 13.63
N ASP A 144 2.21 2.49 12.61
CA ASP A 144 2.50 3.92 12.78
C ASP A 144 2.51 4.62 11.42
N THR A 145 2.86 5.92 11.40
CA THR A 145 3.15 6.62 10.16
C THR A 145 4.41 6.04 9.49
N PRO A 146 4.56 6.12 8.17
CA PRO A 146 5.76 5.67 7.46
C PRO A 146 7.05 6.22 8.07
N ARG A 147 7.07 7.50 8.43
CA ARG A 147 8.22 8.16 9.03
C ARG A 147 8.60 7.54 10.37
N GLU A 148 7.63 7.33 11.25
CA GLU A 148 7.88 6.76 12.58
C GLU A 148 8.37 5.31 12.50
N ILE A 149 7.82 4.51 11.58
CA ILE A 149 8.28 3.13 11.38
C ILE A 149 9.73 3.09 10.89
N TYR A 150 10.13 4.03 10.02
CA TYR A 150 11.49 4.11 9.50
C TYR A 150 12.50 4.60 10.55
N LEU A 151 12.15 5.66 11.29
CA LEU A 151 13.06 6.30 12.24
C LEU A 151 13.11 5.58 13.60
N TYR A 152 11.98 4.98 14.02
CA TYR A 152 11.82 4.40 15.35
C TYR A 152 11.23 2.98 15.27
N PRO A 153 11.93 2.02 14.62
CA PRO A 153 11.46 0.65 14.53
C PRO A 153 11.41 0.00 15.91
N LYS A 154 10.28 -0.63 16.26
CA LYS A 154 10.04 -1.21 17.58
C LYS A 154 10.86 -2.47 17.87
N ASN A 155 11.38 -3.13 16.85
CA ASN A 155 12.20 -4.33 17.00
C ASN A 155 13.11 -4.54 15.78
N ILE A 156 14.08 -5.47 15.93
CA ILE A 156 15.06 -5.81 14.91
C ILE A 156 14.41 -6.26 13.59
N PHE A 157 13.27 -6.94 13.66
CA PHE A 157 12.57 -7.36 12.45
C PHE A 157 12.06 -6.15 11.64
N VAL A 158 11.40 -5.19 12.30
CA VAL A 158 10.91 -3.98 11.62
C VAL A 158 12.08 -3.18 11.06
N ALA A 159 13.15 -3.00 11.85
CA ALA A 159 14.35 -2.29 11.43
C ALA A 159 15.03 -2.91 10.20
N GLY A 160 15.10 -4.23 10.12
CA GLY A 160 15.70 -4.92 8.97
C GLY A 160 14.74 -5.13 7.80
N PHE A 161 13.43 -5.06 8.04
CA PHE A 161 12.42 -5.23 7.01
C PHE A 161 12.15 -3.93 6.25
N ILE A 162 12.16 -2.78 6.94
CA ILE A 162 11.84 -1.48 6.35
C ILE A 162 13.13 -0.76 5.92
N GLY A 163 13.12 -0.30 4.67
CA GLY A 163 14.22 0.47 4.08
C GLY A 163 14.91 -0.24 2.91
N SER A 164 15.43 0.58 1.98
CA SER A 164 16.22 0.11 0.83
C SER A 164 17.39 1.07 0.63
N PRO A 165 18.64 0.64 0.95
CA PRO A 165 19.01 -0.66 1.54
C PRO A 165 18.48 -0.85 2.95
N SER A 166 18.37 -2.11 3.40
CA SER A 166 17.96 -2.46 4.76
C SER A 166 19.02 -2.04 5.79
N MET A 167 18.58 -1.87 7.04
CA MET A 167 19.49 -1.53 8.14
C MET A 167 20.55 -2.62 8.35
N ASN A 168 21.80 -2.19 8.57
CA ASN A 168 22.87 -3.09 8.95
C ASN A 168 22.78 -3.43 10.44
N PHE A 169 23.05 -4.70 10.78
CA PHE A 169 23.12 -5.18 12.16
C PHE A 169 24.49 -5.75 12.45
N VAL A 170 25.04 -5.39 13.60
CA VAL A 170 26.30 -5.93 14.09
C VAL A 170 26.13 -6.37 15.54
N TYR A 171 26.80 -7.47 15.90
CA TYR A 171 26.96 -7.85 17.30
C TYR A 171 28.06 -6.99 17.92
N ALA A 172 27.79 -6.39 19.05
CA ALA A 172 28.73 -5.53 19.73
C ALA A 172 28.66 -5.77 21.23
N SER A 173 29.79 -5.58 21.94
CA SER A 173 29.80 -5.48 23.40
C SER A 173 29.80 -4.02 23.82
N VAL A 174 29.14 -3.74 24.94
CA VAL A 174 28.99 -2.40 25.50
C VAL A 174 29.74 -2.32 26.82
N ALA A 175 30.61 -1.32 26.96
CA ALA A 175 31.32 -1.03 28.22
C ALA A 175 31.18 0.45 28.57
N LYS A 176 30.84 0.75 29.81
CA LYS A 176 30.74 2.13 30.32
C LYS A 176 32.13 2.64 30.73
N SER A 177 32.50 3.82 30.30
CA SER A 177 33.76 4.47 30.64
C SER A 177 33.50 5.93 31.04
N GLY A 178 33.14 6.16 32.34
CA GLY A 178 32.76 7.47 32.85
C GLY A 178 31.48 8.01 32.19
N LYS A 179 31.58 9.14 31.46
CA LYS A 179 30.49 9.74 30.71
C LYS A 179 30.33 9.17 29.30
N ASN A 180 31.29 8.35 28.84
CA ASN A 180 31.28 7.77 27.53
C ASN A 180 30.88 6.29 27.58
N THR A 181 30.23 5.83 26.52
CA THR A 181 29.93 4.40 26.29
C THR A 181 30.81 3.92 25.17
N LYS A 182 31.60 2.89 25.42
CA LYS A 182 32.41 2.19 24.42
C LYS A 182 31.61 1.06 23.82
N ILE A 183 31.54 1.01 22.50
CA ILE A 183 30.89 -0.05 21.73
C ILE A 183 31.97 -0.73 20.90
N LYS A 184 32.24 -2.02 21.18
CA LYS A 184 33.23 -2.81 20.46
C LYS A 184 32.54 -3.84 19.58
N PHE A 185 32.90 -3.88 18.29
CA PHE A 185 32.40 -4.84 17.30
C PHE A 185 33.56 -5.31 16.42
N GLY A 186 33.83 -6.61 16.45
CA GLY A 186 35.03 -7.18 15.81
C GLY A 186 36.29 -6.57 16.39
N ASP A 187 37.16 -6.03 15.54
CA ASP A 187 38.42 -5.36 15.93
C ASP A 187 38.24 -3.85 16.11
N ASP A 188 37.06 -3.32 15.81
CA ASP A 188 36.76 -1.87 15.87
C ASP A 188 36.14 -1.48 17.21
N GLU A 189 36.42 -0.25 17.63
CA GLU A 189 35.83 0.38 18.83
C GLU A 189 35.35 1.79 18.51
N ILE A 190 34.13 2.12 18.93
CA ILE A 190 33.61 3.48 18.87
C ILE A 190 33.28 3.98 20.28
N ASN A 191 33.57 5.28 20.53
CA ASN A 191 33.19 5.97 21.75
C ASN A 191 31.98 6.84 21.48
N VAL A 192 30.87 6.59 22.17
CA VAL A 192 29.64 7.35 22.06
C VAL A 192 29.54 8.26 23.31
N THR A 193 29.60 9.58 23.08
CA THR A 193 29.32 10.59 24.11
C THR A 193 27.81 10.77 24.17
N ASP A 194 27.25 10.95 25.35
CA ASP A 194 25.80 11.11 25.60
C ASP A 194 24.98 9.94 25.06
N ALA A 195 25.48 8.73 25.23
CA ALA A 195 24.77 7.51 24.84
C ALA A 195 23.40 7.42 25.57
N PRO A 196 22.33 6.94 24.86
CA PRO A 196 21.04 6.72 25.50
C PRO A 196 21.17 5.84 26.76
N GLU A 197 20.43 6.19 27.81
CA GLU A 197 20.45 5.43 29.08
C GLU A 197 20.16 3.95 28.91
N ALA A 198 19.31 3.61 27.93
CA ALA A 198 18.99 2.23 27.57
C ALA A 198 20.23 1.38 27.18
N LEU A 199 21.34 1.98 26.75
CA LEU A 199 22.58 1.24 26.49
C LEU A 199 23.24 0.73 27.78
N ALA A 200 22.97 1.29 28.93
CA ALA A 200 23.50 0.84 30.23
C ALA A 200 22.98 -0.57 30.58
N ASP A 201 21.79 -0.95 30.13
CA ASP A 201 21.21 -2.26 30.37
C ASP A 201 21.94 -3.40 29.63
N PHE A 202 22.82 -3.05 28.71
CA PHE A 202 23.64 -3.99 27.90
C PHE A 202 25.11 -4.02 28.35
N GLU A 203 25.49 -3.35 29.43
CA GLU A 203 26.85 -3.36 29.93
C GLU A 203 27.29 -4.78 30.32
N GLY A 204 28.43 -5.23 29.74
CA GLY A 204 28.98 -6.55 29.99
C GLY A 204 28.30 -7.73 29.28
N LYS A 205 27.41 -7.44 28.35
CA LYS A 205 26.75 -8.46 27.51
C LYS A 205 27.35 -8.52 26.14
#